data_6fb4f6d7b0ad239d301cfc8bfac13658
#
_entry.id   6fb4f6d7b0ad239d301cfc8bfac13658
#
_cell.length_a   1.000
_cell.length_b   1.000
_cell.length_c   1.000
_cell.angle_alpha   90.00
_cell.angle_beta   90.00
_cell.angle_gamma   90.00
#
_symmetry.space_group_name_H-M   'P 1'
#
loop_
_entity.id
_entity.type
_entity.pdbx_description
1 polymer ?
#
loop_
_entity_poly.entity_id
_entity_poly.type
_entity_poly.pdbx_seq_one_letter_code
_entity_poly.pdbx_strand_id
1 'polypeptide(L)'
;MKETGNISIHTENIFPIIKKFLYSDHEIFLRELVSNAVDATQKIKRLSSIGEFNGELGELKVKISFDKDKKTITISDNGIGMTAEEIKKYINQIAFSGATEFVEKYKDKGDDKGIIGHFGLGFYSAFMVAKEVEIISKSYQDNSEAAKWICDGSTEYSISAAKKKTRGTDIILHIAEDSEEFLEEFKLKSILEKYGKFLPIEIEFNEKVINNPNPIWTKTPADLTDEDYLKFYEELYPFQEKPLFWIHLNVDYPFNLTGILYFPKVKNEMQLQREKISLYSRQVFITDEVKDIVPEFLMLLHGVIDSPDIPLNVSRSFLQADSNVKKINSYITKKVADKLQELFKSDRPAFEEKFASIGLFVKYGMISDEKFMEKAKDFCLVQDTASKYFTLDEYAEEVQAAQTDKDGNKVYLYTTDQEQQDAFIQSASQKGYSVLKMDNMIDSHFINTIETKIEKTQWKRVDADAVDKLIDTGINLEAILTDAQKESVKKVFEDTLQDKQKIVAVEAMSPDELPAIVTQNEFMRRMSDMSKTGGGGMGMFGAMPNTYNITINANHPLISKLADMKSEDEQKALAKQISDLALLSQNLLTGSDLTAFIKRTVGGF
;
A
#
# COMPACT_ATOMS: atom_id res chain seq x y z
N MET A 1 -27.98 19.90 47.36
CA MET A 1 -26.95 20.94 47.29
C MET A 1 -26.23 20.81 45.94
N LYS A 2 -26.12 21.89 45.21
CA LYS A 2 -25.32 21.91 43.95
C LYS A 2 -24.02 22.63 44.34
N GLU A 3 -22.92 21.90 44.36
CA GLU A 3 -21.60 22.45 44.64
C GLU A 3 -20.89 22.68 43.30
N THR A 4 -20.33 23.84 43.08
CA THR A 4 -19.56 24.21 41.91
C THR A 4 -18.17 24.62 42.36
N GLY A 5 -17.15 23.99 41.80
CA GLY A 5 -15.73 24.28 42.06
C GLY A 5 -14.90 24.18 40.81
N ASN A 6 -13.68 24.68 40.85
CA ASN A 6 -12.69 24.53 39.76
C ASN A 6 -11.84 23.29 40.02
N ILE A 7 -11.54 22.53 38.93
CA ILE A 7 -10.58 21.45 39.00
C ILE A 7 -9.18 22.07 39.12
N SER A 8 -8.41 21.64 40.09
CA SER A 8 -7.01 22.05 40.28
C SER A 8 -6.06 20.97 39.78
N ILE A 9 -4.88 21.37 39.30
CA ILE A 9 -3.83 20.50 38.81
C ILE A 9 -2.62 20.59 39.76
N HIS A 10 -2.11 19.45 40.23
CA HIS A 10 -0.83 19.37 40.94
C HIS A 10 0.31 19.33 39.91
N THR A 11 1.02 20.43 39.77
CA THR A 11 2.11 20.59 38.80
C THR A 11 3.29 19.65 39.05
N GLU A 12 3.54 19.24 40.29
CA GLU A 12 4.59 18.28 40.65
C GLU A 12 4.45 16.92 39.97
N ASN A 13 3.23 16.53 39.61
CA ASN A 13 2.95 15.25 38.96
C ASN A 13 2.92 15.32 37.41
N ILE A 14 2.90 16.53 36.83
CA ILE A 14 2.75 16.71 35.37
C ILE A 14 4.02 16.34 34.63
N PHE A 15 5.20 16.76 35.09
CA PHE A 15 6.46 16.45 34.43
C PHE A 15 6.73 14.94 34.33
N PRO A 16 6.55 14.13 35.38
CA PRO A 16 6.64 12.67 35.29
C PRO A 16 5.64 12.06 34.28
N ILE A 17 4.42 12.63 34.19
CA ILE A 17 3.41 12.17 33.22
C ILE A 17 3.82 12.50 31.79
N ILE A 18 4.29 13.73 31.55
CA ILE A 18 4.79 14.14 30.22
C ILE A 18 5.97 13.26 29.82
N LYS A 19 6.96 13.07 30.70
CA LYS A 19 8.15 12.27 30.45
C LYS A 19 7.83 10.79 30.16
N LYS A 20 6.83 10.21 30.83
CA LYS A 20 6.58 8.76 30.79
C LYS A 20 5.46 8.34 29.85
N PHE A 21 4.48 9.19 29.57
CA PHE A 21 3.23 8.81 28.88
C PHE A 21 2.90 9.62 27.64
N LEU A 22 3.44 10.85 27.50
CA LEU A 22 3.07 11.69 26.36
C LEU A 22 3.87 11.35 25.10
N TYR A 23 5.09 10.88 25.26
CA TYR A 23 6.00 10.60 24.17
C TYR A 23 6.62 9.21 24.33
N SER A 24 6.37 8.35 23.36
CA SER A 24 6.88 6.98 23.34
C SER A 24 8.34 6.87 22.88
N ASP A 25 8.84 7.92 22.22
CA ASP A 25 10.18 7.96 21.62
C ASP A 25 10.90 9.23 22.05
N HIS A 26 12.10 9.09 22.60
CA HIS A 26 12.91 10.21 23.06
C HIS A 26 13.38 11.12 21.93
N GLU A 27 13.53 10.62 20.70
CA GLU A 27 13.92 11.41 19.53
C GLU A 27 12.99 12.60 19.26
N ILE A 28 11.75 12.53 19.74
CA ILE A 28 10.71 13.55 19.57
C ILE A 28 11.13 14.91 20.15
N PHE A 29 12.00 14.94 21.17
CA PHE A 29 12.46 16.22 21.75
C PHE A 29 13.04 17.15 20.68
N LEU A 30 13.88 16.62 19.80
CA LEU A 30 14.53 17.43 18.78
C LEU A 30 13.53 17.92 17.73
N ARG A 31 12.59 17.05 17.31
CA ARG A 31 11.50 17.42 16.40
C ARG A 31 10.68 18.58 16.97
N GLU A 32 10.25 18.50 18.22
CA GLU A 32 9.40 19.53 18.85
C GLU A 32 10.13 20.85 19.02
N LEU A 33 11.39 20.83 19.50
CA LEU A 33 12.16 22.05 19.69
C LEU A 33 12.52 22.72 18.35
N VAL A 34 12.90 21.97 17.35
CA VAL A 34 13.17 22.50 16.00
C VAL A 34 11.89 23.06 15.38
N SER A 35 10.75 22.36 15.53
CA SER A 35 9.44 22.87 15.07
C SER A 35 9.06 24.19 15.73
N ASN A 36 9.31 24.34 17.03
CA ASN A 36 9.08 25.60 17.77
C ASN A 36 9.99 26.73 17.26
N ALA A 37 11.26 26.43 16.94
CA ALA A 37 12.19 27.40 16.37
C ALA A 37 11.78 27.82 14.94
N VAL A 38 11.30 26.89 14.14
CA VAL A 38 10.70 27.17 12.82
C VAL A 38 9.48 28.07 12.97
N ASP A 39 8.57 27.78 13.91
CA ASP A 39 7.39 28.62 14.18
C ASP A 39 7.75 30.05 14.61
N ALA A 40 8.75 30.19 15.50
CA ALA A 40 9.26 31.49 15.91
C ALA A 40 9.79 32.29 14.70
N THR A 41 10.44 31.61 13.77
CA THR A 41 10.98 32.19 12.54
C THR A 41 9.89 32.52 11.53
N GLN A 42 8.88 31.68 11.38
CA GLN A 42 7.71 31.95 10.54
C GLN A 42 6.88 33.15 11.07
N LYS A 43 6.73 33.27 12.40
CA LYS A 43 6.03 34.40 13.02
C LYS A 43 6.66 35.73 12.65
N ILE A 44 7.99 35.89 12.75
CA ILE A 44 8.65 37.15 12.37
C ILE A 44 8.55 37.43 10.86
N LYS A 45 8.67 36.40 10.03
CA LYS A 45 8.46 36.51 8.59
C LYS A 45 7.05 37.02 8.28
N ARG A 46 6.05 36.49 8.98
CA ARG A 46 4.65 36.94 8.85
C ARG A 46 4.47 38.37 9.31
N LEU A 47 4.99 38.77 10.49
CA LEU A 47 4.92 40.14 10.97
C LEU A 47 5.54 41.12 9.96
N SER A 48 6.65 40.77 9.35
CA SER A 48 7.26 41.58 8.29
C SER A 48 6.36 41.70 7.06
N SER A 49 5.74 40.60 6.62
CA SER A 49 4.88 40.61 5.43
C SER A 49 3.59 41.44 5.59
N ILE A 50 3.10 41.60 6.82
CA ILE A 50 1.90 42.43 7.12
C ILE A 50 2.25 43.82 7.62
N GLY A 51 3.53 44.21 7.62
CA GLY A 51 3.99 45.54 8.03
C GLY A 51 4.02 45.81 9.54
N GLU A 52 3.91 44.74 10.37
CA GLU A 52 3.99 44.84 11.82
C GLU A 52 5.45 44.76 12.35
N PHE A 53 6.39 44.42 11.48
CA PHE A 53 7.83 44.44 11.74
C PHE A 53 8.56 45.13 10.57
N ASN A 54 9.20 46.25 10.85
CA ASN A 54 9.93 47.06 9.87
C ASN A 54 11.46 46.94 10.02
N GLY A 55 11.95 46.10 10.91
CA GLY A 55 13.36 45.81 11.07
C GLY A 55 13.93 44.92 9.99
N GLU A 56 15.23 44.77 9.95
CA GLU A 56 15.92 43.87 9.05
C GLU A 56 15.68 42.40 9.43
N LEU A 57 15.12 41.61 8.53
CA LEU A 57 14.89 40.17 8.75
C LEU A 57 16.20 39.39 8.84
N GLY A 58 17.19 39.74 8.01
CA GLY A 58 18.39 38.91 7.79
C GLY A 58 18.09 37.53 7.22
N GLU A 59 19.05 36.64 7.27
CA GLU A 59 18.84 35.23 6.90
C GLU A 59 18.05 34.50 7.97
N LEU A 60 16.87 34.03 7.62
CA LEU A 60 16.01 33.26 8.53
C LEU A 60 16.42 31.80 8.54
N LYS A 61 16.95 31.31 9.67
CA LYS A 61 17.38 29.92 9.83
C LYS A 61 17.36 29.45 11.28
N VAL A 62 17.32 28.13 11.43
CA VAL A 62 17.48 27.44 12.71
C VAL A 62 18.84 26.74 12.71
N LYS A 63 19.66 27.00 13.73
CA LYS A 63 20.97 26.39 13.89
C LYS A 63 20.96 25.39 15.02
N ILE A 64 21.49 24.19 14.74
CA ILE A 64 21.67 23.16 15.74
C ILE A 64 23.17 22.86 15.87
N SER A 65 23.66 22.87 17.12
CA SER A 65 25.03 22.51 17.46
C SER A 65 25.07 21.67 18.73
N PHE A 66 26.13 20.95 18.94
CA PHE A 66 26.36 20.18 20.16
C PHE A 66 27.81 20.32 20.64
N ASP A 67 28.03 20.15 21.94
CA ASP A 67 29.34 20.18 22.58
C ASP A 67 29.45 18.94 23.49
N LYS A 68 30.30 17.98 23.10
CA LYS A 68 30.49 16.72 23.83
C LYS A 68 31.11 16.93 25.21
N ASP A 69 32.02 17.88 25.34
CA ASP A 69 32.75 18.11 26.58
C ASP A 69 31.83 18.76 27.62
N LYS A 70 30.99 19.68 27.19
CA LYS A 70 29.97 20.34 28.06
C LYS A 70 28.69 19.52 28.17
N LYS A 71 28.56 18.43 27.39
CA LYS A 71 27.36 17.64 27.28
C LYS A 71 26.11 18.47 26.97
N THR A 72 26.21 19.37 25.98
CA THR A 72 25.11 20.27 25.62
C THR A 72 24.71 20.12 24.16
N ILE A 73 23.40 20.31 23.89
CA ILE A 73 22.82 20.52 22.56
C ILE A 73 22.20 21.90 22.56
N THR A 74 22.48 22.70 21.55
CA THR A 74 21.94 24.05 21.39
C THR A 74 21.12 24.16 20.13
N ILE A 75 19.88 24.62 20.26
CA ILE A 75 18.96 24.97 19.17
C ILE A 75 18.78 26.48 19.18
N SER A 76 19.19 27.16 18.13
CA SER A 76 19.16 28.61 17.99
C SER A 76 18.30 29.04 16.82
N ASP A 77 17.36 29.94 17.01
CA ASP A 77 16.59 30.62 15.96
C ASP A 77 16.86 32.13 15.96
N ASN A 78 16.61 32.77 14.86
CA ASN A 78 16.57 34.23 14.73
C ASN A 78 15.14 34.73 14.46
N GLY A 79 14.17 34.04 15.05
CA GLY A 79 12.75 34.31 14.95
C GLY A 79 12.27 35.50 15.78
N ILE A 80 11.02 35.43 16.23
CA ILE A 80 10.35 36.52 16.96
C ILE A 80 10.98 36.79 18.32
N GLY A 81 11.60 35.77 18.96
CA GLY A 81 12.11 35.87 20.34
C GLY A 81 11.02 36.09 21.38
N MET A 82 11.44 36.23 22.63
CA MET A 82 10.53 36.45 23.78
C MET A 82 11.13 37.44 24.76
N THR A 83 10.27 38.25 25.37
CA THR A 83 10.59 39.03 26.59
C THR A 83 10.55 38.14 27.84
N ALA A 84 11.04 38.61 28.98
CA ALA A 84 10.95 37.87 30.26
C ALA A 84 9.49 37.53 30.62
N GLU A 85 8.56 38.45 30.37
CA GLU A 85 7.13 38.23 30.65
C GLU A 85 6.50 37.23 29.68
N GLU A 86 6.91 37.25 28.40
CA GLU A 86 6.48 36.25 27.40
C GLU A 86 7.02 34.86 27.73
N ILE A 87 8.26 34.73 28.23
CA ILE A 87 8.79 33.47 28.73
C ILE A 87 7.94 32.94 29.89
N LYS A 88 7.59 33.77 30.87
CA LYS A 88 6.70 33.37 31.97
C LYS A 88 5.32 32.92 31.45
N LYS A 89 4.80 33.57 30.42
CA LYS A 89 3.49 33.26 29.86
C LYS A 89 3.50 31.96 29.02
N TYR A 90 4.49 31.77 28.15
CA TYR A 90 4.48 30.70 27.17
C TYR A 90 5.27 29.45 27.59
N ILE A 91 6.22 29.60 28.51
CA ILE A 91 7.05 28.51 28.99
C ILE A 91 6.60 27.98 30.36
N ASN A 92 6.16 28.85 31.27
CA ASN A 92 5.77 28.41 32.61
C ASN A 92 4.29 28.00 32.72
N GLN A 93 3.48 28.24 31.68
CA GLN A 93 2.08 27.79 31.66
C GLN A 93 1.95 26.55 30.73
N ILE A 94 1.84 25.39 31.37
CA ILE A 94 1.70 24.12 30.66
C ILE A 94 0.39 24.09 29.87
N ALA A 95 0.42 23.58 28.62
CA ALA A 95 -0.70 23.55 27.69
C ALA A 95 -1.21 24.93 27.24
N PHE A 96 -0.41 25.97 27.38
CA PHE A 96 -0.68 27.31 26.83
C PHE A 96 0.11 27.49 25.52
N SER A 97 -0.59 27.67 24.39
CA SER A 97 0.06 27.78 23.07
C SER A 97 0.15 29.23 22.59
N GLY A 98 1.35 29.78 22.58
CA GLY A 98 1.63 31.09 21.95
C GLY A 98 1.46 31.07 20.42
N ALA A 99 1.39 29.90 19.81
CA ALA A 99 1.07 29.74 18.41
C ALA A 99 -0.42 29.97 18.13
N THR A 100 -1.30 29.40 18.95
CA THR A 100 -2.75 29.61 18.86
C THR A 100 -3.12 31.08 19.06
N GLU A 101 -2.55 31.74 20.10
CA GLU A 101 -2.76 33.18 20.36
C GLU A 101 -2.31 34.05 19.17
N PHE A 102 -1.18 33.69 18.55
CA PHE A 102 -0.68 34.42 17.37
C PHE A 102 -1.63 34.25 16.17
N VAL A 103 -2.09 33.04 15.90
CA VAL A 103 -3.03 32.74 14.81
C VAL A 103 -4.33 33.50 15.01
N GLU A 104 -4.91 33.49 16.22
CA GLU A 104 -6.15 34.20 16.53
C GLU A 104 -6.00 35.71 16.33
N LYS A 105 -4.88 36.28 16.79
CA LYS A 105 -4.60 37.74 16.71
C LYS A 105 -4.49 38.24 15.26
N TYR A 106 -4.00 37.42 14.35
CA TYR A 106 -3.74 37.81 12.95
C TYR A 106 -4.64 37.12 11.93
N LYS A 107 -5.71 36.43 12.38
CA LYS A 107 -6.65 35.67 11.54
C LYS A 107 -7.24 36.49 10.39
N ASP A 108 -7.58 37.75 10.63
CA ASP A 108 -8.20 38.64 9.63
C ASP A 108 -7.19 39.23 8.63
N LYS A 109 -5.89 39.03 8.83
CA LYS A 109 -4.82 39.59 8.00
C LYS A 109 -4.22 38.58 7.01
N GLY A 110 -4.91 37.45 6.76
CA GLY A 110 -4.58 36.45 5.72
C GLY A 110 -4.25 35.05 6.28
N ASP A 111 -3.79 34.17 5.41
CA ASP A 111 -3.69 32.74 5.62
C ASP A 111 -2.58 32.34 6.62
N ASP A 112 -2.97 31.60 7.66
CA ASP A 112 -2.09 31.14 8.75
C ASP A 112 -1.49 29.74 8.50
N LYS A 113 -1.36 29.34 7.25
CA LYS A 113 -0.96 27.97 6.84
C LYS A 113 0.43 27.52 7.34
N GLY A 114 1.25 28.41 7.91
CA GLY A 114 2.65 28.13 8.23
C GLY A 114 2.98 27.75 9.68
N ILE A 115 2.05 27.88 10.63
CA ILE A 115 2.34 27.64 12.06
C ILE A 115 2.10 26.15 12.40
N ILE A 116 3.12 25.50 12.97
CA ILE A 116 3.17 24.06 13.24
C ILE A 116 2.61 23.71 14.63
N GLY A 117 2.95 24.49 15.67
CA GLY A 117 2.63 24.22 17.07
C GLY A 117 1.21 24.58 17.46
N HIS A 118 0.50 23.68 18.17
CA HIS A 118 -0.87 23.91 18.62
C HIS A 118 -1.13 23.59 20.10
N PHE A 119 -0.38 22.69 20.72
CA PHE A 119 -0.74 22.10 22.02
C PHE A 119 -0.07 22.74 23.23
N GLY A 120 1.00 23.54 23.04
CA GLY A 120 1.74 24.15 24.15
C GLY A 120 2.47 23.15 25.07
N LEU A 121 2.74 21.94 24.58
CA LEU A 121 3.38 20.86 25.34
C LEU A 121 4.75 20.46 24.76
N GLY A 122 5.02 20.75 23.49
CA GLY A 122 6.21 20.29 22.77
C GLY A 122 7.53 20.70 23.43
N PHE A 123 7.61 21.91 24.02
CA PHE A 123 8.81 22.38 24.72
C PHE A 123 9.24 21.43 25.84
N TYR A 124 8.29 20.89 26.59
CA TYR A 124 8.60 20.04 27.75
C TYR A 124 9.21 18.69 27.38
N SER A 125 9.19 18.30 26.11
CA SER A 125 9.93 17.13 25.63
C SER A 125 11.45 17.27 25.84
N ALA A 126 11.97 18.48 25.97
CA ALA A 126 13.37 18.76 26.32
C ALA A 126 13.81 18.02 27.59
N PHE A 127 12.94 17.93 28.60
CA PHE A 127 13.23 17.26 29.86
C PHE A 127 13.22 15.73 29.81
N MET A 128 12.92 15.16 28.66
CA MET A 128 13.09 13.72 28.43
C MET A 128 14.56 13.32 28.34
N VAL A 129 15.40 14.24 27.84
CA VAL A 129 16.82 14.00 27.56
C VAL A 129 17.76 14.93 28.34
N ALA A 130 17.25 16.04 28.84
CA ALA A 130 18.04 17.03 29.55
C ALA A 130 17.77 17.02 31.07
N LYS A 131 18.85 17.12 31.85
CA LYS A 131 18.78 17.34 33.29
C LYS A 131 18.54 18.80 33.66
N GLU A 132 18.84 19.75 32.76
CA GLU A 132 18.63 21.17 32.89
C GLU A 132 18.45 21.79 31.51
N VAL A 133 17.57 22.76 31.40
CA VAL A 133 17.29 23.51 30.17
C VAL A 133 17.48 24.99 30.42
N GLU A 134 18.28 25.65 29.56
CA GLU A 134 18.43 27.10 29.55
C GLU A 134 17.74 27.67 28.30
N ILE A 135 17.04 28.80 28.46
CA ILE A 135 16.51 29.61 27.36
C ILE A 135 17.14 30.99 27.44
N ILE A 136 17.80 31.43 26.38
CA ILE A 136 18.29 32.80 26.23
C ILE A 136 17.54 33.43 25.06
N SER A 137 16.68 34.41 25.36
CA SER A 137 15.81 34.99 24.32
C SER A 137 15.83 36.51 24.34
N LYS A 138 15.68 37.10 23.15
CA LYS A 138 15.47 38.55 22.96
C LYS A 138 14.33 38.76 21.97
N SER A 139 13.29 39.46 22.41
CA SER A 139 12.13 39.78 21.58
C SER A 139 12.47 40.69 20.41
N TYR A 140 11.69 40.63 19.34
CA TYR A 140 11.73 41.58 18.21
C TYR A 140 11.27 42.99 18.56
N GLN A 141 10.60 43.12 19.68
CA GLN A 141 10.04 44.40 20.12
C GLN A 141 11.17 45.41 20.42
N ASP A 142 10.94 46.67 20.02
CA ASP A 142 11.91 47.72 20.25
C ASP A 142 12.22 47.90 21.74
N ASN A 143 13.51 48.13 22.07
CA ASN A 143 14.02 48.28 23.42
C ASN A 143 13.82 47.07 24.36
N SER A 144 13.51 45.90 23.82
CA SER A 144 13.42 44.71 24.66
C SER A 144 14.79 44.28 25.19
N GLU A 145 14.85 43.96 26.48
CA GLU A 145 16.03 43.36 27.09
C GLU A 145 16.04 41.85 26.89
N ALA A 146 17.24 41.28 26.74
CA ALA A 146 17.38 39.84 26.67
C ALA A 146 17.22 39.19 28.05
N ALA A 147 16.52 38.07 28.11
CA ALA A 147 16.28 37.30 29.31
C ALA A 147 16.89 35.89 29.21
N LYS A 148 17.36 35.40 30.36
CA LYS A 148 17.80 34.02 30.55
C LYS A 148 16.86 33.33 31.53
N TRP A 149 16.31 32.20 31.15
CA TRP A 149 15.50 31.31 31.97
C TRP A 149 16.21 29.97 32.13
N ILE A 150 16.14 29.38 33.31
CA ILE A 150 16.75 28.08 33.65
C ILE A 150 15.76 27.26 34.47
N CYS A 151 15.66 25.95 34.17
CA CYS A 151 14.88 24.98 34.93
C CYS A 151 15.54 23.59 34.83
N ASP A 152 15.53 22.84 35.90
CA ASP A 152 16.05 21.48 36.02
C ASP A 152 14.96 20.39 35.84
N GLY A 153 13.78 20.79 35.36
CA GLY A 153 12.64 19.87 35.21
C GLY A 153 11.82 19.70 36.50
N SER A 154 12.12 20.47 37.55
CA SER A 154 11.26 20.63 38.70
C SER A 154 10.19 21.71 38.43
N THR A 155 9.40 22.06 39.46
CA THR A 155 8.44 23.17 39.36
C THR A 155 9.10 24.55 39.58
N GLU A 156 10.38 24.56 39.89
CA GLU A 156 11.13 25.80 40.15
C GLU A 156 11.90 26.25 38.90
N TYR A 157 11.93 27.51 38.63
CA TYR A 157 12.70 28.13 37.57
C TYR A 157 13.36 29.44 38.06
N SER A 158 14.41 29.86 37.38
CA SER A 158 15.02 31.17 37.57
C SER A 158 14.97 31.99 36.28
N ILE A 159 14.77 33.31 36.43
CA ILE A 159 14.84 34.26 35.32
C ILE A 159 15.80 35.38 35.68
N SER A 160 16.67 35.77 34.77
CA SER A 160 17.67 36.83 34.94
C SER A 160 17.90 37.58 33.60
N ALA A 161 18.52 38.75 33.66
CA ALA A 161 18.95 39.48 32.48
C ALA A 161 20.06 38.71 31.75
N ALA A 162 20.05 38.78 30.43
CA ALA A 162 21.03 38.09 29.54
C ALA A 162 21.70 39.07 28.57
N LYS A 163 22.81 38.66 27.98
CA LYS A 163 23.52 39.40 26.93
C LYS A 163 23.30 38.75 25.57
N LYS A 164 22.16 39.01 24.94
CA LYS A 164 21.89 38.63 23.56
C LYS A 164 21.67 39.89 22.72
N LYS A 165 22.47 40.09 21.67
CA LYS A 165 22.43 41.30 20.85
C LYS A 165 21.31 41.31 19.84
N THR A 166 21.09 40.16 19.18
CA THR A 166 20.10 39.98 18.12
C THR A 166 18.83 39.33 18.63
N ARG A 167 17.69 39.58 17.99
CA ARG A 167 16.42 38.88 18.27
C ARG A 167 16.57 37.37 18.07
N GLY A 168 15.66 36.59 18.64
CA GLY A 168 15.58 35.16 18.55
C GLY A 168 15.84 34.44 19.86
N THR A 169 15.86 33.12 19.82
CA THR A 169 15.96 32.28 21.01
C THR A 169 17.05 31.23 20.85
N ASP A 170 17.85 31.02 21.91
CA ASP A 170 18.76 29.90 22.06
C ASP A 170 18.21 28.99 23.16
N ILE A 171 17.96 27.72 22.84
CA ILE A 171 17.58 26.70 23.82
C ILE A 171 18.80 25.80 23.99
N ILE A 172 19.33 25.72 25.21
CA ILE A 172 20.51 24.94 25.56
C ILE A 172 20.07 23.79 26.47
N LEU A 173 20.27 22.56 26.01
CA LEU A 173 19.95 21.34 26.74
C LEU A 173 21.22 20.81 27.40
N HIS A 174 21.26 20.71 28.71
CA HIS A 174 22.29 19.97 29.42
C HIS A 174 21.89 18.51 29.52
N ILE A 175 22.50 17.68 28.70
CA ILE A 175 22.07 16.31 28.50
C ILE A 175 22.30 15.47 29.75
N ALA A 176 21.31 14.65 30.10
CA ALA A 176 21.36 13.70 31.20
C ALA A 176 22.26 12.49 30.84
N GLU A 177 22.80 11.82 31.87
CA GLU A 177 23.72 10.69 31.67
C GLU A 177 23.09 9.52 30.91
N ASP A 178 21.80 9.27 31.10
CA ASP A 178 21.04 8.21 30.41
C ASP A 178 20.69 8.55 28.96
N SER A 179 21.02 9.75 28.49
CA SER A 179 20.66 10.29 27.18
C SER A 179 21.89 10.75 26.37
N GLU A 180 23.09 10.36 26.76
CA GLU A 180 24.35 10.76 26.09
C GLU A 180 24.46 10.29 24.64
N GLU A 181 23.62 9.30 24.22
CA GLU A 181 23.53 8.88 22.81
C GLU A 181 23.18 10.05 21.88
N PHE A 182 22.46 11.06 22.35
CA PHE A 182 22.12 12.24 21.57
C PHE A 182 23.28 13.25 21.42
N LEU A 183 24.41 13.03 22.02
CA LEU A 183 25.64 13.80 21.77
C LEU A 183 26.46 13.24 20.60
N GLU A 184 25.97 12.18 19.96
CA GLU A 184 26.61 11.63 18.75
C GLU A 184 26.08 12.35 17.50
N GLU A 185 27.02 12.86 16.67
CA GLU A 185 26.71 13.61 15.44
C GLU A 185 25.79 12.84 14.50
N PHE A 186 26.08 11.56 14.28
CA PHE A 186 25.28 10.71 13.43
C PHE A 186 23.83 10.59 13.93
N LYS A 187 23.65 10.44 15.24
CA LYS A 187 22.32 10.30 15.84
C LYS A 187 21.49 11.58 15.67
N LEU A 188 22.07 12.74 15.96
CA LEU A 188 21.40 14.04 15.77
C LEU A 188 21.06 14.27 14.30
N LYS A 189 22.00 14.01 13.41
CA LYS A 189 21.81 14.16 11.97
C LYS A 189 20.68 13.28 11.46
N SER A 190 20.65 12.00 11.86
CA SER A 190 19.60 11.06 11.48
C SER A 190 18.20 11.53 11.93
N ILE A 191 18.07 12.06 13.15
CA ILE A 191 16.80 12.60 13.66
C ILE A 191 16.38 13.85 12.88
N LEU A 192 17.32 14.75 12.61
CA LEU A 192 17.05 15.97 11.84
C LEU A 192 16.66 15.67 10.40
N GLU A 193 17.31 14.71 9.74
CA GLU A 193 16.95 14.25 8.41
C GLU A 193 15.58 13.57 8.38
N LYS A 194 15.25 12.78 9.40
CA LYS A 194 13.94 12.10 9.52
C LYS A 194 12.79 13.09 9.67
N TYR A 195 12.90 14.02 10.62
CA TYR A 195 11.78 14.89 11.00
C TYR A 195 11.83 16.28 10.36
N GLY A 196 13.01 16.74 9.99
CA GLY A 196 13.26 18.11 9.55
C GLY A 196 13.51 18.27 8.06
N LYS A 197 13.60 17.17 7.28
CA LYS A 197 14.02 17.16 5.86
C LYS A 197 13.34 18.23 5.00
N PHE A 198 12.10 18.56 5.28
CA PHE A 198 11.30 19.49 4.47
C PHE A 198 10.72 20.66 5.25
N LEU A 199 11.20 20.92 6.48
CA LEU A 199 10.74 22.07 7.24
C LEU A 199 10.93 23.39 6.46
N PRO A 200 9.97 24.35 6.56
CA PRO A 200 9.92 25.51 5.67
C PRO A 200 10.93 26.63 5.98
N ILE A 201 11.88 26.36 6.86
CA ILE A 201 13.02 27.22 7.20
C ILE A 201 14.29 26.42 7.08
N GLU A 202 15.38 27.02 6.63
CA GLU A 202 16.68 26.36 6.58
C GLU A 202 17.14 25.90 7.97
N ILE A 203 17.56 24.64 8.04
CA ILE A 203 18.14 24.02 9.23
C ILE A 203 19.62 23.83 8.98
N GLU A 204 20.44 24.53 9.76
CA GLU A 204 21.89 24.45 9.72
C GLU A 204 22.39 23.55 10.86
N PHE A 205 23.05 22.46 10.50
CA PHE A 205 23.73 21.56 11.42
C PHE A 205 25.21 21.44 11.04
N ASN A 206 26.11 21.75 11.99
CA ASN A 206 27.56 21.82 11.74
C ASN A 206 27.90 22.65 10.50
N GLU A 207 27.37 23.88 10.42
CA GLU A 207 27.58 24.85 9.34
C GLU A 207 27.09 24.40 7.94
N LYS A 208 26.29 23.34 7.86
CA LYS A 208 25.69 22.85 6.62
C LYS A 208 24.18 22.89 6.70
N VAL A 209 23.53 23.40 5.67
CA VAL A 209 22.07 23.25 5.51
C VAL A 209 21.77 21.79 5.17
N ILE A 210 20.86 21.18 5.93
CA ILE A 210 20.55 19.75 5.86
C ILE A 210 19.15 19.45 5.38
N ASN A 211 18.31 20.45 5.11
CA ASN A 211 16.94 20.28 4.69
C ASN A 211 16.64 20.99 3.37
N ASN A 212 15.50 20.64 2.77
CA ASN A 212 14.94 21.31 1.59
C ASN A 212 13.67 22.07 2.00
N PRO A 213 13.74 23.40 2.23
CA PRO A 213 12.59 24.18 2.71
C PRO A 213 11.51 24.43 1.66
N ASN A 214 11.78 24.11 0.40
CA ASN A 214 10.87 24.37 -0.73
C ASN A 214 10.62 23.08 -1.54
N PRO A 215 10.06 22.02 -0.92
CA PRO A 215 9.82 20.77 -1.62
C PRO A 215 8.79 20.96 -2.74
N ILE A 216 8.94 20.19 -3.82
CA ILE A 216 8.18 20.43 -5.06
C ILE A 216 6.65 20.24 -4.89
N TRP A 217 6.20 19.46 -3.91
CA TRP A 217 4.75 19.28 -3.68
C TRP A 217 4.03 20.53 -3.16
N THR A 218 4.79 21.54 -2.71
CA THR A 218 4.22 22.84 -2.29
C THR A 218 4.03 23.79 -3.45
N LYS A 219 4.56 23.46 -4.64
CA LYS A 219 4.46 24.26 -5.85
C LYS A 219 3.21 23.91 -6.65
N THR A 220 2.79 24.81 -7.51
CA THR A 220 1.72 24.55 -8.47
C THR A 220 2.17 23.51 -9.50
N PRO A 221 1.36 22.49 -9.83
CA PRO A 221 1.75 21.49 -10.84
C PRO A 221 2.17 22.07 -12.19
N ALA A 222 1.56 23.21 -12.59
CA ALA A 222 1.87 23.90 -13.85
C ALA A 222 3.29 24.51 -13.90
N ASP A 223 3.92 24.72 -12.74
CA ASP A 223 5.27 25.28 -12.62
C ASP A 223 6.36 24.22 -12.60
N LEU A 224 5.99 22.94 -12.75
CA LEU A 224 6.89 21.80 -12.63
C LEU A 224 6.99 21.04 -13.95
N THR A 225 8.19 20.52 -14.20
CA THR A 225 8.49 19.65 -15.35
C THR A 225 8.59 18.19 -14.89
N ASP A 226 8.50 17.24 -15.84
CA ASP A 226 8.70 15.82 -15.57
C ASP A 226 10.07 15.54 -14.90
N GLU A 227 11.09 16.32 -15.28
CA GLU A 227 12.42 16.20 -14.68
C GLU A 227 12.44 16.58 -13.20
N ASP A 228 11.64 17.57 -12.78
CA ASP A 228 11.52 17.95 -11.37
C ASP A 228 10.91 16.82 -10.55
N TYR A 229 9.86 16.15 -11.07
CA TYR A 229 9.25 14.99 -10.42
C TYR A 229 10.22 13.79 -10.31
N LEU A 230 10.98 13.53 -11.37
CA LEU A 230 11.95 12.43 -11.36
C LEU A 230 13.13 12.70 -10.40
N LYS A 231 13.66 13.93 -10.38
CA LYS A 231 14.71 14.31 -9.40
C LYS A 231 14.21 14.21 -7.97
N PHE A 232 12.97 14.60 -7.72
CA PHE A 232 12.39 14.50 -6.39
C PHE A 232 12.16 13.03 -5.99
N TYR A 233 11.78 12.17 -6.92
CA TYR A 233 11.69 10.74 -6.68
C TYR A 233 13.05 10.14 -6.31
N GLU A 234 14.12 10.51 -7.03
CA GLU A 234 15.49 10.09 -6.72
C GLU A 234 15.99 10.61 -5.35
N GLU A 235 15.57 11.82 -4.95
CA GLU A 235 15.85 12.37 -3.60
C GLU A 235 15.18 11.56 -2.50
N LEU A 236 13.95 11.09 -2.73
CA LEU A 236 13.20 10.28 -1.76
C LEU A 236 13.68 8.82 -1.73
N TYR A 237 13.96 8.25 -2.91
CA TYR A 237 14.21 6.82 -3.12
C TYR A 237 15.44 6.58 -4.00
N PRO A 238 16.67 6.87 -3.51
CA PRO A 238 17.90 6.91 -4.31
C PRO A 238 18.31 5.56 -4.91
N PHE A 239 17.74 4.45 -4.44
CA PHE A 239 18.06 3.10 -4.92
C PHE A 239 16.94 2.44 -5.72
N GLN A 240 15.86 3.19 -6.01
CA GLN A 240 14.72 2.68 -6.76
C GLN A 240 14.83 3.00 -8.26
N GLU A 241 14.22 2.17 -9.10
CA GLU A 241 14.04 2.48 -10.52
C GLU A 241 13.07 3.64 -10.69
N LYS A 242 13.16 4.34 -11.83
CA LYS A 242 12.24 5.43 -12.16
C LYS A 242 10.78 4.98 -12.07
N PRO A 243 9.90 5.82 -11.54
CA PRO A 243 8.48 5.50 -11.46
C PRO A 243 7.84 5.44 -12.85
N LEU A 244 6.75 4.71 -12.97
CA LEU A 244 5.98 4.60 -14.21
C LEU A 244 5.27 5.90 -14.57
N PHE A 245 4.75 6.59 -13.56
CA PHE A 245 4.11 7.91 -13.60
C PHE A 245 3.85 8.38 -12.16
N TRP A 246 3.30 9.59 -12.03
CA TRP A 246 2.97 10.19 -10.74
C TRP A 246 1.66 10.95 -10.78
N ILE A 247 1.15 11.25 -9.61
CA ILE A 247 -0.04 12.07 -9.39
C ILE A 247 0.34 13.17 -8.41
N HIS A 248 0.25 14.43 -8.85
CA HIS A 248 0.40 15.58 -7.97
C HIS A 248 -0.96 15.92 -7.35
N LEU A 249 -1.04 15.80 -6.03
CA LEU A 249 -2.19 16.19 -5.23
C LEU A 249 -2.04 17.67 -4.87
N ASN A 250 -3.05 18.47 -5.20
CA ASN A 250 -3.09 19.89 -4.83
C ASN A 250 -4.55 20.32 -4.73
N VAL A 251 -5.05 20.42 -3.52
CA VAL A 251 -6.42 20.82 -3.20
C VAL A 251 -6.45 21.63 -1.90
N ASP A 252 -7.23 22.69 -1.87
CA ASP A 252 -7.39 23.63 -0.75
C ASP A 252 -8.83 23.69 -0.22
N TYR A 253 -9.78 23.10 -0.91
CA TYR A 253 -11.18 23.00 -0.49
C TYR A 253 -11.80 21.67 -0.94
N PRO A 254 -12.57 20.96 -0.09
CA PRO A 254 -13.01 21.28 1.28
C PRO A 254 -12.00 20.94 2.39
N PHE A 255 -10.80 20.56 2.05
CA PHE A 255 -9.66 20.31 2.93
C PHE A 255 -8.38 20.66 2.21
N ASN A 256 -7.32 20.94 2.97
CA ASN A 256 -6.00 21.19 2.41
C ASN A 256 -5.25 19.86 2.27
N LEU A 257 -4.84 19.54 1.06
CA LEU A 257 -4.03 18.36 0.76
C LEU A 257 -3.09 18.67 -0.38
N THR A 258 -1.82 18.52 -0.13
CA THR A 258 -0.78 18.54 -1.16
C THR A 258 0.03 17.24 -1.10
N GLY A 259 0.76 16.93 -2.16
CA GLY A 259 1.58 15.72 -2.16
C GLY A 259 1.84 15.20 -3.56
N ILE A 260 2.69 14.19 -3.64
CA ILE A 260 2.98 13.49 -4.89
C ILE A 260 2.98 12.00 -4.60
N LEU A 261 2.13 11.27 -5.33
CA LEU A 261 2.09 9.82 -5.31
C LEU A 261 2.76 9.30 -6.57
N TYR A 262 3.71 8.39 -6.42
CA TYR A 262 4.42 7.75 -7.51
C TYR A 262 4.01 6.28 -7.63
N PHE A 263 3.80 5.83 -8.86
CA PHE A 263 3.59 4.43 -9.17
C PHE A 263 4.94 3.78 -9.46
N PRO A 264 5.46 2.93 -8.57
CA PRO A 264 6.74 2.28 -8.76
C PRO A 264 6.64 1.18 -9.83
N LYS A 265 7.77 0.85 -10.44
CA LYS A 265 7.87 -0.33 -11.30
C LYS A 265 8.09 -1.56 -10.41
N VAL A 266 7.05 -2.37 -10.27
CA VAL A 266 7.09 -3.60 -9.47
C VAL A 266 7.64 -4.74 -10.31
N LYS A 267 8.78 -5.30 -9.91
CA LYS A 267 9.40 -6.47 -10.59
C LYS A 267 9.09 -7.80 -9.91
N ASN A 268 8.92 -7.81 -8.60
CA ASN A 268 8.60 -9.00 -7.80
C ASN A 268 7.70 -8.64 -6.63
N GLU A 269 6.72 -9.47 -6.35
CA GLU A 269 5.76 -9.29 -5.25
C GLU A 269 6.44 -9.20 -3.86
N MET A 270 7.63 -9.77 -3.67
CA MET A 270 8.40 -9.67 -2.43
C MET A 270 9.06 -8.30 -2.18
N GLN A 271 9.15 -7.41 -3.18
CA GLN A 271 9.72 -6.06 -3.02
C GLN A 271 8.72 -5.03 -2.49
N LEU A 272 7.46 -5.37 -2.40
CA LEU A 272 6.34 -4.48 -2.06
C LEU A 272 6.33 -3.95 -0.61
N GLN A 273 7.24 -4.40 0.27
CA GLN A 273 7.15 -4.08 1.71
C GLN A 273 8.13 -3.02 2.24
N ARG A 274 9.02 -2.45 1.42
CA ARG A 274 10.13 -1.63 1.95
C ARG A 274 9.96 -0.12 1.87
N GLU A 275 9.27 0.38 0.87
CA GLU A 275 9.10 1.82 0.67
C GLU A 275 7.64 2.21 0.96
N LYS A 276 7.45 3.33 1.62
CA LYS A 276 6.14 3.76 2.11
C LYS A 276 5.84 5.18 1.66
N ILE A 277 4.57 5.54 1.70
CA ILE A 277 4.14 6.92 1.58
C ILE A 277 4.40 7.62 2.91
N SER A 278 5.11 8.75 2.87
CA SER A 278 5.38 9.57 4.04
C SER A 278 4.30 10.63 4.23
N LEU A 279 3.73 10.69 5.44
CA LEU A 279 2.77 11.72 5.82
C LEU A 279 3.49 12.89 6.48
N TYR A 280 3.15 14.07 6.02
CA TYR A 280 3.55 15.35 6.58
C TYR A 280 2.33 16.16 7.04
N SER A 281 2.55 17.05 7.97
CA SER A 281 1.61 18.13 8.32
C SER A 281 2.39 19.43 8.38
N ARG A 282 2.11 20.35 7.45
CA ARG A 282 2.88 21.60 7.26
C ARG A 282 4.39 21.35 7.14
N GLN A 283 4.74 20.40 6.27
CA GLN A 283 6.12 20.00 5.99
C GLN A 283 6.87 19.32 7.18
N VAL A 284 6.20 19.08 8.29
CA VAL A 284 6.73 18.28 9.42
C VAL A 284 6.39 16.82 9.20
N PHE A 285 7.37 15.93 9.22
CA PHE A 285 7.15 14.49 9.15
C PHE A 285 6.33 13.99 10.34
N ILE A 286 5.30 13.23 10.06
CA ILE A 286 4.39 12.65 11.05
C ILE A 286 4.63 11.14 11.19
N THR A 287 4.41 10.41 10.10
CA THR A 287 4.50 8.94 10.07
C THR A 287 4.61 8.44 8.64
N ASP A 288 5.08 7.23 8.47
CA ASP A 288 4.99 6.45 7.23
C ASP A 288 3.88 5.38 7.29
N GLU A 289 3.13 5.33 8.38
CA GLU A 289 1.97 4.47 8.54
C GLU A 289 0.68 5.22 8.20
N VAL A 290 0.31 5.19 6.91
CA VAL A 290 -0.82 5.98 6.35
C VAL A 290 -2.09 5.15 6.14
N LYS A 291 -2.23 4.04 6.87
CA LYS A 291 -3.24 2.99 6.65
C LYS A 291 -4.69 3.49 6.53
N ASP A 292 -5.08 4.54 7.25
CA ASP A 292 -6.45 5.05 7.19
C ASP A 292 -6.63 6.21 6.20
N ILE A 293 -5.53 6.84 5.79
CA ILE A 293 -5.53 8.01 4.90
C ILE A 293 -5.51 7.58 3.45
N VAL A 294 -4.66 6.61 3.14
CA VAL A 294 -4.51 6.06 1.79
C VAL A 294 -5.29 4.74 1.72
N PRO A 295 -6.09 4.52 0.67
CA PRO A 295 -6.74 3.24 0.45
C PRO A 295 -5.75 2.07 0.48
N GLU A 296 -6.17 0.94 1.03
CA GLU A 296 -5.29 -0.21 1.24
C GLU A 296 -4.63 -0.69 -0.07
N PHE A 297 -5.36 -0.71 -1.17
CA PHE A 297 -4.83 -1.10 -2.47
C PHE A 297 -3.78 -0.13 -3.05
N LEU A 298 -3.65 1.08 -2.48
CA LEU A 298 -2.66 2.09 -2.86
C LEU A 298 -1.48 2.17 -1.89
N MET A 299 -1.43 1.34 -0.85
CA MET A 299 -0.34 1.37 0.14
C MET A 299 1.01 0.93 -0.42
N LEU A 300 1.03 0.38 -1.62
CA LEU A 300 2.25 0.01 -2.35
C LEU A 300 2.82 1.16 -3.20
N LEU A 301 2.14 2.31 -3.23
CA LEU A 301 2.66 3.51 -3.87
C LEU A 301 3.77 4.12 -3.02
N HIS A 302 4.64 4.85 -3.69
CA HIS A 302 5.66 5.68 -3.07
C HIS A 302 5.20 7.14 -3.04
N GLY A 303 5.80 7.97 -2.21
CA GLY A 303 5.56 9.40 -2.28
C GLY A 303 5.38 10.10 -0.94
N VAL A 304 4.78 11.27 -1.03
CA VAL A 304 4.53 12.14 0.12
C VAL A 304 3.11 12.69 0.07
N ILE A 305 2.52 12.82 1.25
CA ILE A 305 1.23 13.49 1.46
C ILE A 305 1.43 14.51 2.57
N ASP A 306 0.97 15.74 2.36
CA ASP A 306 1.01 16.82 3.35
C ASP A 306 -0.39 17.40 3.52
N SER A 307 -0.93 17.32 4.72
CA SER A 307 -2.23 17.89 5.07
C SER A 307 -2.27 18.40 6.51
N PRO A 308 -2.59 19.69 6.71
CA PRO A 308 -2.81 20.25 8.05
C PRO A 308 -4.15 19.82 8.66
N ASP A 309 -5.09 19.27 7.86
CA ASP A 309 -6.46 18.97 8.28
C ASP A 309 -6.61 17.54 8.80
N ILE A 310 -5.52 16.77 8.81
CA ILE A 310 -5.49 15.45 9.42
C ILE A 310 -5.32 15.61 10.93
N PRO A 311 -6.29 15.16 11.74
CA PRO A 311 -6.21 15.29 13.18
C PRO A 311 -5.12 14.39 13.75
N LEU A 312 -4.18 15.03 14.45
CA LEU A 312 -3.05 14.38 15.10
C LEU A 312 -3.29 14.34 16.62
N ASN A 313 -2.78 13.29 17.27
CA ASN A 313 -2.69 13.30 18.74
C ASN A 313 -1.63 14.32 19.23
N VAL A 314 -1.53 14.51 20.54
CA VAL A 314 -0.60 15.48 21.13
C VAL A 314 0.86 15.18 20.76
N SER A 315 1.24 13.91 20.69
CA SER A 315 2.59 13.48 20.27
C SER A 315 2.80 13.49 18.75
N ARG A 316 1.76 13.81 17.96
CA ARG A 316 1.77 13.74 16.48
C ARG A 316 2.22 12.39 15.91
N SER A 317 2.19 11.34 16.73
CA SER A 317 2.66 10.01 16.32
C SER A 317 1.54 9.09 15.83
N PHE A 318 0.28 9.44 16.09
CA PHE A 318 -0.88 8.64 15.74
C PHE A 318 -1.98 9.49 15.14
N LEU A 319 -2.67 8.90 14.17
CA LEU A 319 -3.84 9.48 13.53
C LEU A 319 -5.10 9.23 14.37
N GLN A 320 -5.98 10.21 14.40
CA GLN A 320 -7.31 10.02 14.97
C GLN A 320 -8.31 9.75 13.85
N ALA A 321 -9.17 8.76 14.04
CA ALA A 321 -10.23 8.46 13.08
C ALA A 321 -11.21 9.65 13.01
N ASP A 322 -11.27 10.32 11.85
CA ASP A 322 -12.10 11.50 11.61
C ASP A 322 -12.79 11.45 10.25
N SER A 323 -13.84 12.23 10.12
CA SER A 323 -14.58 12.44 8.87
C SER A 323 -13.69 13.01 7.74
N ASN A 324 -12.70 13.84 8.05
CA ASN A 324 -11.78 14.41 7.09
C ASN A 324 -10.85 13.36 6.49
N VAL A 325 -10.36 12.41 7.30
CA VAL A 325 -9.55 11.28 6.82
C VAL A 325 -10.30 10.49 5.76
N LYS A 326 -11.60 10.18 5.98
CA LYS A 326 -12.43 9.49 4.98
C LYS A 326 -12.63 10.29 3.68
N LYS A 327 -12.75 11.62 3.78
CA LYS A 327 -12.86 12.48 2.60
C LYS A 327 -11.55 12.50 1.79
N ILE A 328 -10.41 12.60 2.48
CA ILE A 328 -9.08 12.55 1.87
C ILE A 328 -8.88 11.19 1.17
N ASN A 329 -9.19 10.08 1.83
CA ASN A 329 -9.13 8.74 1.26
C ASN A 329 -9.95 8.63 -0.03
N SER A 330 -11.23 9.06 0.01
CA SER A 330 -12.11 9.05 -1.17
C SER A 330 -11.61 9.97 -2.30
N TYR A 331 -10.99 11.09 -1.96
CA TYR A 331 -10.40 12.00 -2.95
C TYR A 331 -9.18 11.38 -3.63
N ILE A 332 -8.28 10.75 -2.86
CA ILE A 332 -7.11 10.03 -3.40
C ILE A 332 -7.58 8.91 -4.33
N THR A 333 -8.53 8.07 -3.90
CA THR A 333 -9.13 7.01 -4.73
C THR A 333 -9.62 7.57 -6.07
N LYS A 334 -10.39 8.65 -6.03
CA LYS A 334 -10.91 9.30 -7.23
C LYS A 334 -9.79 9.81 -8.14
N LYS A 335 -8.80 10.50 -7.59
CA LYS A 335 -7.68 11.07 -8.38
C LYS A 335 -6.84 9.99 -9.04
N VAL A 336 -6.61 8.86 -8.35
CA VAL A 336 -5.92 7.71 -8.93
C VAL A 336 -6.72 7.11 -10.08
N ALA A 337 -8.03 6.89 -9.90
CA ALA A 337 -8.88 6.36 -10.96
C ALA A 337 -8.93 7.31 -12.17
N ASP A 338 -9.08 8.63 -11.94
CA ASP A 338 -9.11 9.63 -12.99
C ASP A 338 -7.78 9.66 -13.79
N LYS A 339 -6.62 9.54 -13.11
CA LYS A 339 -5.31 9.50 -13.77
C LYS A 339 -5.11 8.23 -14.59
N LEU A 340 -5.50 7.08 -14.07
CA LEU A 340 -5.42 5.81 -14.80
C LEU A 340 -6.30 5.84 -16.04
N GLN A 341 -7.52 6.38 -15.94
CA GLN A 341 -8.42 6.56 -17.09
C GLN A 341 -7.88 7.56 -18.13
N GLU A 342 -7.23 8.64 -17.67
CA GLU A 342 -6.54 9.60 -18.55
C GLU A 342 -5.44 8.90 -19.35
N LEU A 343 -4.55 8.17 -18.67
CA LEU A 343 -3.44 7.44 -19.30
C LEU A 343 -3.94 6.41 -20.31
N PHE A 344 -5.00 5.67 -19.96
CA PHE A 344 -5.63 4.71 -20.84
C PHE A 344 -6.19 5.33 -22.11
N LYS A 345 -6.86 6.49 -21.99
CA LYS A 345 -7.45 7.20 -23.14
C LYS A 345 -6.44 7.95 -24.00
N SER A 346 -5.35 8.46 -23.40
CA SER A 346 -4.36 9.26 -24.12
C SER A 346 -3.41 8.42 -24.96
N ASP A 347 -2.96 7.27 -24.45
CA ASP A 347 -2.02 6.38 -25.14
C ASP A 347 -2.23 4.93 -24.66
N ARG A 348 -3.14 4.23 -25.33
CA ARG A 348 -3.51 2.85 -25.05
C ARG A 348 -2.29 1.90 -25.10
N PRO A 349 -1.42 1.90 -26.13
CA PRO A 349 -0.25 1.04 -26.18
C PRO A 349 0.72 1.28 -25.02
N ALA A 350 1.03 2.53 -24.68
CA ALA A 350 1.89 2.85 -23.54
C ALA A 350 1.26 2.45 -22.19
N PHE A 351 -0.08 2.47 -22.08
CA PHE A 351 -0.78 2.00 -20.89
C PHE A 351 -0.69 0.47 -20.77
N GLU A 352 -0.84 -0.28 -21.85
CA GLU A 352 -0.71 -1.74 -21.89
C GLU A 352 0.68 -2.20 -21.44
N GLU A 353 1.75 -1.53 -21.89
CA GLU A 353 3.12 -1.80 -21.42
C GLU A 353 3.28 -1.63 -19.90
N LYS A 354 2.62 -0.62 -19.34
CA LYS A 354 2.64 -0.35 -17.89
C LYS A 354 1.75 -1.32 -17.10
N PHE A 355 0.74 -1.92 -17.76
CA PHE A 355 -0.30 -2.68 -17.08
C PHE A 355 0.25 -3.92 -16.36
N ALA A 356 1.33 -4.52 -16.87
CA ALA A 356 2.03 -5.59 -16.17
C ALA A 356 2.45 -5.23 -14.73
N SER A 357 2.76 -3.96 -14.47
CA SER A 357 3.16 -3.47 -13.13
C SER A 357 1.99 -2.86 -12.34
N ILE A 358 1.00 -2.26 -13.02
CA ILE A 358 -0.11 -1.58 -12.34
C ILE A 358 -1.37 -2.45 -12.20
N GLY A 359 -1.47 -3.55 -12.93
CA GLY A 359 -2.65 -4.42 -12.95
C GLY A 359 -3.00 -4.97 -11.57
N LEU A 360 -2.00 -5.26 -10.73
CA LEU A 360 -2.20 -5.68 -9.34
C LEU A 360 -2.98 -4.61 -8.55
N PHE A 361 -2.57 -3.34 -8.64
CA PHE A 361 -3.24 -2.22 -7.95
C PHE A 361 -4.68 -2.04 -8.45
N VAL A 362 -4.88 -2.12 -9.76
CA VAL A 362 -6.20 -1.97 -10.38
C VAL A 362 -7.13 -3.09 -9.94
N LYS A 363 -6.70 -4.35 -10.04
CA LYS A 363 -7.50 -5.52 -9.64
C LYS A 363 -7.80 -5.50 -8.14
N TYR A 364 -6.81 -5.17 -7.30
CA TYR A 364 -7.02 -5.08 -5.85
C TYR A 364 -7.98 -3.93 -5.50
N GLY A 365 -7.85 -2.79 -6.16
CA GLY A 365 -8.79 -1.67 -6.01
C GLY A 365 -10.22 -2.06 -6.39
N MET A 366 -10.42 -2.80 -7.46
CA MET A 366 -11.74 -3.30 -7.88
C MET A 366 -12.35 -4.29 -6.89
N ILE A 367 -11.52 -5.06 -6.18
CA ILE A 367 -11.99 -5.98 -5.13
C ILE A 367 -12.39 -5.23 -3.86
N SER A 368 -11.63 -4.20 -3.47
CA SER A 368 -11.70 -3.57 -2.15
C SER A 368 -12.56 -2.30 -2.10
N ASP A 369 -12.82 -1.63 -3.24
CA ASP A 369 -13.55 -0.35 -3.31
C ASP A 369 -14.54 -0.33 -4.48
N GLU A 370 -15.84 -0.28 -4.17
CA GLU A 370 -16.90 -0.28 -5.18
C GLU A 370 -16.88 0.97 -6.08
N LYS A 371 -16.53 2.14 -5.53
CA LYS A 371 -16.45 3.38 -6.32
C LYS A 371 -15.27 3.37 -7.27
N PHE A 372 -14.16 2.78 -6.85
CA PHE A 372 -13.02 2.57 -7.73
C PHE A 372 -13.38 1.56 -8.82
N MET A 373 -14.04 0.45 -8.46
CA MET A 373 -14.49 -0.57 -9.42
C MET A 373 -15.37 0.01 -10.52
N GLU A 374 -16.34 0.87 -10.18
CA GLU A 374 -17.23 1.50 -11.17
C GLU A 374 -16.47 2.28 -12.25
N LYS A 375 -15.36 2.93 -11.88
CA LYS A 375 -14.50 3.63 -12.84
C LYS A 375 -13.49 2.71 -13.52
N ALA A 376 -12.96 1.74 -12.78
CA ALA A 376 -11.90 0.87 -13.25
C ALA A 376 -12.36 -0.11 -14.34
N LYS A 377 -13.65 -0.39 -14.45
CA LYS A 377 -14.24 -1.18 -15.54
C LYS A 377 -13.80 -0.67 -16.91
N ASP A 378 -13.69 0.65 -17.08
CA ASP A 378 -13.36 1.28 -18.36
C ASP A 378 -11.90 1.09 -18.78
N PHE A 379 -10.98 0.81 -17.84
CA PHE A 379 -9.54 0.76 -18.10
C PHE A 379 -8.83 -0.46 -17.49
N CYS A 380 -9.54 -1.32 -16.74
CA CYS A 380 -8.97 -2.57 -16.26
C CYS A 380 -8.75 -3.50 -17.43
N LEU A 381 -7.51 -3.97 -17.61
CA LEU A 381 -7.15 -4.86 -18.69
C LEU A 381 -7.04 -6.31 -18.20
N VAL A 382 -7.41 -7.20 -19.08
CA VAL A 382 -7.11 -8.63 -19.03
C VAL A 382 -6.28 -8.98 -20.25
N GLN A 383 -5.40 -9.98 -20.13
CA GLN A 383 -4.54 -10.41 -21.22
C GLN A 383 -4.87 -11.85 -21.59
N ASP A 384 -4.94 -12.15 -22.88
CA ASP A 384 -5.07 -13.53 -23.35
C ASP A 384 -3.71 -14.25 -23.47
N THR A 385 -3.75 -15.55 -23.76
CA THR A 385 -2.55 -16.38 -23.94
C THR A 385 -1.76 -16.02 -25.19
N ALA A 386 -2.34 -15.25 -26.13
CA ALA A 386 -1.66 -14.69 -27.29
C ALA A 386 -1.06 -13.30 -27.00
N SER A 387 -1.06 -12.85 -25.74
CA SER A 387 -0.53 -11.56 -25.28
C SER A 387 -1.30 -10.33 -25.74
N LYS A 388 -2.54 -10.48 -26.20
CA LYS A 388 -3.42 -9.37 -26.56
C LYS A 388 -4.16 -8.86 -25.31
N TYR A 389 -4.21 -7.54 -25.13
CA TYR A 389 -4.92 -6.89 -24.03
C TYR A 389 -6.34 -6.49 -24.44
N PHE A 390 -7.27 -6.60 -23.49
CA PHE A 390 -8.66 -6.23 -23.62
C PHE A 390 -9.15 -5.56 -22.35
N THR A 391 -10.09 -4.63 -22.44
CA THR A 391 -11.00 -4.35 -21.33
C THR A 391 -11.98 -5.53 -21.17
N LEU A 392 -12.70 -5.57 -20.05
CA LEU A 392 -13.70 -6.64 -19.85
C LEU A 392 -14.82 -6.58 -20.90
N ASP A 393 -15.21 -5.39 -21.34
CA ASP A 393 -16.23 -5.21 -22.37
C ASP A 393 -15.71 -5.63 -23.76
N GLU A 394 -14.48 -5.25 -24.13
CA GLU A 394 -13.84 -5.70 -25.36
C GLU A 394 -13.69 -7.22 -25.39
N TYR A 395 -13.33 -7.84 -24.26
CA TYR A 395 -13.23 -9.29 -24.18
C TYR A 395 -14.60 -9.97 -24.29
N ALA A 396 -15.64 -9.36 -23.70
CA ALA A 396 -17.01 -9.83 -23.84
C ALA A 396 -17.49 -9.86 -25.31
N GLU A 397 -17.06 -8.88 -26.12
CA GLU A 397 -17.34 -8.84 -27.56
C GLU A 397 -16.51 -9.88 -28.33
N GLU A 398 -15.22 -10.01 -28.03
CA GLU A 398 -14.30 -10.97 -28.64
C GLU A 398 -14.82 -12.39 -28.54
N VAL A 399 -15.30 -12.80 -27.36
CA VAL A 399 -15.70 -14.19 -27.09
C VAL A 399 -17.17 -14.49 -27.43
N GLN A 400 -17.95 -13.47 -27.74
CA GLN A 400 -19.42 -13.61 -27.89
C GLN A 400 -19.84 -14.70 -28.88
N ALA A 401 -19.16 -14.81 -30.02
CA ALA A 401 -19.54 -15.74 -31.09
C ALA A 401 -19.20 -17.21 -30.76
N ALA A 402 -18.08 -17.45 -30.09
CA ALA A 402 -17.55 -18.79 -29.86
C ALA A 402 -17.78 -19.31 -28.42
N GLN A 403 -17.92 -18.41 -27.44
CA GLN A 403 -17.94 -18.77 -26.02
C GLN A 403 -19.22 -18.31 -25.31
N THR A 404 -20.36 -18.34 -25.98
CA THR A 404 -21.67 -18.14 -25.38
C THR A 404 -22.36 -19.49 -25.19
N ASP A 405 -22.80 -19.78 -23.94
CA ASP A 405 -23.51 -21.00 -23.61
C ASP A 405 -24.98 -20.97 -24.09
N LYS A 406 -25.70 -22.10 -23.97
CA LYS A 406 -27.11 -22.23 -24.34
C LYS A 406 -28.04 -21.29 -23.57
N ASP A 407 -27.65 -20.84 -22.39
CA ASP A 407 -28.43 -19.95 -21.52
C ASP A 407 -28.09 -18.47 -21.79
N GLY A 408 -27.19 -18.19 -22.72
CA GLY A 408 -26.75 -16.86 -23.13
C GLY A 408 -25.70 -16.26 -22.23
N ASN A 409 -25.03 -17.05 -21.39
CA ASN A 409 -23.90 -16.58 -20.60
C ASN A 409 -22.61 -16.64 -21.42
N LYS A 410 -21.77 -15.62 -21.29
CA LYS A 410 -20.43 -15.61 -21.87
C LYS A 410 -19.49 -16.39 -20.95
N VAL A 411 -18.79 -17.36 -21.48
CA VAL A 411 -17.85 -18.18 -20.72
C VAL A 411 -16.43 -17.67 -20.96
N TYR A 412 -15.84 -17.07 -19.93
CA TYR A 412 -14.46 -16.60 -19.95
C TYR A 412 -13.55 -17.74 -19.53
N LEU A 413 -12.85 -18.32 -20.48
CA LEU A 413 -11.83 -19.34 -20.21
C LEU A 413 -10.56 -18.67 -19.71
N TYR A 414 -9.91 -19.28 -18.71
CA TYR A 414 -8.66 -18.76 -18.18
C TYR A 414 -7.66 -19.85 -17.83
N THR A 415 -6.39 -19.47 -17.82
CA THR A 415 -5.28 -20.29 -17.35
C THR A 415 -4.59 -19.60 -16.16
N THR A 416 -4.14 -20.40 -15.19
CA THR A 416 -3.31 -19.94 -14.06
C THR A 416 -1.84 -20.31 -14.24
N ASP A 417 -1.52 -21.17 -15.21
CA ASP A 417 -0.17 -21.58 -15.55
C ASP A 417 -0.14 -22.04 -17.02
N GLN A 418 0.39 -21.19 -17.90
CA GLN A 418 0.41 -21.48 -19.34
C GLN A 418 1.24 -22.71 -19.70
N GLU A 419 2.34 -22.97 -18.97
CA GLU A 419 3.22 -24.11 -19.27
C GLU A 419 2.56 -25.43 -18.87
N GLN A 420 1.98 -25.48 -17.67
CA GLN A 420 1.32 -26.69 -17.18
C GLN A 420 0.01 -27.00 -17.92
N GLN A 421 -0.69 -25.99 -18.42
CA GLN A 421 -1.99 -26.11 -19.06
C GLN A 421 -1.92 -25.98 -20.59
N ASP A 422 -0.71 -26.06 -21.17
CA ASP A 422 -0.47 -25.84 -22.61
C ASP A 422 -1.36 -26.71 -23.50
N ALA A 423 -1.48 -28.00 -23.21
CA ALA A 423 -2.31 -28.93 -24.01
C ALA A 423 -3.79 -28.51 -24.04
N PHE A 424 -4.33 -28.02 -22.92
CA PHE A 424 -5.72 -27.53 -22.84
C PHE A 424 -5.90 -26.19 -23.54
N ILE A 425 -4.90 -25.32 -23.46
CA ILE A 425 -4.89 -24.03 -24.17
C ILE A 425 -4.86 -24.26 -25.68
N GLN A 426 -4.04 -25.21 -26.17
CA GLN A 426 -3.97 -25.56 -27.58
C GLN A 426 -5.28 -26.14 -28.08
N SER A 427 -5.90 -27.08 -27.34
CA SER A 427 -7.20 -27.65 -27.70
C SER A 427 -8.30 -26.56 -27.74
N ALA A 428 -8.32 -25.66 -26.78
CA ALA A 428 -9.27 -24.52 -26.76
C ALA A 428 -9.05 -23.60 -27.97
N SER A 429 -7.79 -23.26 -28.27
CA SER A 429 -7.43 -22.39 -29.40
C SER A 429 -7.78 -22.99 -30.74
N GLN A 430 -7.64 -24.33 -30.94
CA GLN A 430 -8.05 -25.02 -32.15
C GLN A 430 -9.55 -24.93 -32.43
N LYS A 431 -10.35 -24.76 -31.36
CA LYS A 431 -11.80 -24.50 -31.45
C LYS A 431 -12.16 -23.03 -31.61
N GLY A 432 -11.16 -22.15 -31.68
CA GLY A 432 -11.36 -20.71 -31.79
C GLY A 432 -11.74 -20.06 -30.46
N TYR A 433 -11.46 -20.73 -29.33
CA TYR A 433 -11.69 -20.13 -28.00
C TYR A 433 -10.50 -19.28 -27.61
N SER A 434 -10.78 -18.13 -27.00
CA SER A 434 -9.81 -17.27 -26.35
C SER A 434 -9.65 -17.66 -24.87
N VAL A 435 -8.40 -17.71 -24.40
CA VAL A 435 -8.08 -18.09 -23.01
C VAL A 435 -7.33 -16.95 -22.34
N LEU A 436 -7.84 -16.44 -21.23
CA LEU A 436 -7.23 -15.37 -20.46
C LEU A 436 -6.10 -15.90 -19.58
N LYS A 437 -5.07 -15.08 -19.41
CA LYS A 437 -3.97 -15.31 -18.49
C LYS A 437 -4.32 -14.73 -17.11
N MET A 438 -4.50 -15.60 -16.11
CA MET A 438 -4.86 -15.27 -14.74
C MET A 438 -3.89 -15.95 -13.76
N ASP A 439 -2.62 -15.58 -13.87
CA ASP A 439 -1.49 -16.20 -13.16
C ASP A 439 -0.99 -15.40 -11.95
N ASN A 440 -1.66 -14.30 -11.59
CA ASN A 440 -1.33 -13.51 -10.44
C ASN A 440 -2.08 -14.01 -9.18
N MET A 441 -1.46 -13.87 -8.00
CA MET A 441 -2.03 -14.29 -6.70
C MET A 441 -3.43 -13.71 -6.43
N ILE A 442 -3.72 -12.49 -6.93
CA ILE A 442 -5.00 -11.84 -6.69
C ILE A 442 -6.09 -12.29 -7.65
N ASP A 443 -5.74 -12.95 -8.75
CA ASP A 443 -6.67 -13.22 -9.84
C ASP A 443 -7.84 -14.12 -9.45
N SER A 444 -7.64 -15.09 -8.53
CA SER A 444 -8.76 -15.90 -8.02
C SER A 444 -9.79 -15.05 -7.26
N HIS A 445 -9.34 -14.07 -6.47
CA HIS A 445 -10.23 -13.14 -5.77
C HIS A 445 -10.90 -12.17 -6.75
N PHE A 446 -10.15 -11.69 -7.73
CA PHE A 446 -10.66 -10.82 -8.79
C PHE A 446 -11.77 -11.52 -9.60
N ILE A 447 -11.52 -12.73 -10.07
CA ILE A 447 -12.52 -13.54 -10.79
C ILE A 447 -13.81 -13.69 -9.97
N ASN A 448 -13.71 -14.10 -8.70
CA ASN A 448 -14.86 -14.27 -7.83
C ASN A 448 -15.66 -12.96 -7.65
N THR A 449 -14.97 -11.83 -7.53
CA THR A 449 -15.61 -10.53 -7.39
C THR A 449 -16.31 -10.11 -8.69
N ILE A 450 -15.62 -10.23 -9.82
CA ILE A 450 -16.15 -9.80 -11.13
C ILE A 450 -17.31 -10.68 -11.57
N GLU A 451 -17.23 -11.99 -11.38
CA GLU A 451 -18.31 -12.94 -11.73
C GLU A 451 -19.62 -12.62 -11.00
N THR A 452 -19.56 -12.09 -9.78
CA THR A 452 -20.76 -11.67 -9.02
C THR A 452 -21.32 -10.30 -9.44
N LYS A 453 -20.50 -9.47 -10.11
CA LYS A 453 -20.84 -8.08 -10.46
C LYS A 453 -21.17 -7.89 -11.95
N ILE A 454 -20.71 -8.78 -12.82
CA ILE A 454 -21.02 -8.74 -14.25
C ILE A 454 -22.05 -9.83 -14.57
N GLU A 455 -23.24 -9.40 -14.93
CA GLU A 455 -24.31 -10.32 -15.27
C GLU A 455 -23.98 -11.17 -16.53
N LYS A 456 -24.51 -12.39 -16.58
CA LYS A 456 -24.38 -13.31 -17.71
C LYS A 456 -22.94 -13.62 -18.11
N THR A 457 -22.05 -13.73 -17.11
CA THR A 457 -20.69 -14.21 -17.30
C THR A 457 -20.40 -15.40 -16.39
N GLN A 458 -19.63 -16.33 -16.87
CA GLN A 458 -19.07 -17.47 -16.14
C GLN A 458 -17.59 -17.55 -16.39
N TRP A 459 -16.82 -17.83 -15.36
CA TRP A 459 -15.37 -18.02 -15.48
C TRP A 459 -15.04 -19.49 -15.28
N LYS A 460 -14.37 -20.08 -16.25
CA LYS A 460 -13.93 -21.49 -16.19
C LYS A 460 -12.45 -21.60 -16.50
N ARG A 461 -11.72 -22.34 -15.68
CA ARG A 461 -10.33 -22.65 -16.01
C ARG A 461 -10.30 -23.60 -17.20
N VAL A 462 -9.33 -23.42 -18.09
CA VAL A 462 -9.26 -24.14 -19.37
C VAL A 462 -9.20 -25.66 -19.22
N ASP A 463 -8.73 -26.18 -18.09
CA ASP A 463 -8.68 -27.60 -17.72
C ASP A 463 -9.81 -28.02 -16.75
N ALA A 464 -10.87 -27.22 -16.63
CA ALA A 464 -11.99 -27.53 -15.74
C ALA A 464 -12.85 -28.71 -16.25
N ASP A 465 -12.90 -28.90 -17.58
CA ASP A 465 -13.62 -29.99 -18.23
C ASP A 465 -12.98 -30.28 -19.59
N ALA A 466 -13.50 -31.31 -20.28
CA ALA A 466 -13.20 -31.50 -21.69
C ALA A 466 -13.52 -30.23 -22.48
N VAL A 467 -12.70 -29.92 -23.48
CA VAL A 467 -12.85 -28.68 -24.26
C VAL A 467 -14.24 -28.55 -24.88
N ASP A 468 -14.85 -29.70 -25.32
CA ASP A 468 -16.21 -29.75 -25.85
C ASP A 468 -17.31 -29.37 -24.84
N LYS A 469 -17.01 -29.43 -23.55
CA LYS A 469 -17.94 -29.16 -22.44
C LYS A 469 -17.66 -27.86 -21.70
N LEU A 470 -16.53 -27.23 -21.98
CA LEU A 470 -16.22 -25.93 -21.39
C LEU A 470 -17.31 -24.91 -21.73
N ILE A 471 -17.81 -24.95 -22.97
CA ILE A 471 -18.93 -24.13 -23.43
C ILE A 471 -20.13 -25.03 -23.68
N ASP A 472 -21.14 -25.00 -22.82
CA ASP A 472 -22.37 -25.79 -23.01
C ASP A 472 -23.25 -25.14 -24.07
N THR A 473 -23.07 -25.57 -25.32
CA THR A 473 -23.89 -25.08 -26.44
C THR A 473 -25.23 -25.81 -26.58
N GLY A 474 -25.53 -26.79 -25.71
CA GLY A 474 -26.72 -27.64 -25.81
C GLY A 474 -26.60 -28.73 -26.86
N ILE A 475 -25.49 -28.82 -27.59
CA ILE A 475 -25.23 -29.86 -28.57
C ILE A 475 -24.61 -31.07 -27.86
N ASN A 476 -25.33 -32.19 -27.85
CA ASN A 476 -24.79 -33.43 -27.32
C ASN A 476 -24.20 -34.26 -28.47
N LEU A 477 -22.94 -34.64 -28.32
CA LEU A 477 -22.32 -35.57 -29.24
C LEU A 477 -22.90 -36.99 -29.04
N GLU A 478 -23.22 -37.69 -30.11
CA GLU A 478 -23.63 -39.09 -30.02
C GLU A 478 -22.43 -39.96 -29.66
N ALA A 479 -22.65 -40.89 -28.75
CA ALA A 479 -21.61 -41.83 -28.35
C ALA A 479 -21.53 -43.00 -29.39
N ILE A 480 -20.32 -43.34 -29.79
CA ILE A 480 -20.06 -44.51 -30.61
C ILE A 480 -20.30 -45.81 -29.82
N LEU A 481 -19.98 -45.80 -28.52
CA LEU A 481 -20.21 -46.94 -27.62
C LEU A 481 -21.68 -47.03 -27.24
N THR A 482 -22.21 -48.26 -27.25
CA THR A 482 -23.53 -48.58 -26.68
C THR A 482 -23.53 -48.40 -25.16
N ASP A 483 -24.70 -48.22 -24.55
CA ASP A 483 -24.80 -48.05 -23.11
C ASP A 483 -24.24 -49.24 -22.32
N ALA A 484 -24.40 -50.48 -22.81
CA ALA A 484 -23.79 -51.67 -22.22
C ALA A 484 -22.24 -51.62 -22.26
N GLN A 485 -21.66 -51.12 -23.37
CA GLN A 485 -20.22 -50.94 -23.48
C GLN A 485 -19.70 -49.82 -22.58
N LYS A 486 -20.43 -48.72 -22.46
CA LYS A 486 -20.08 -47.64 -21.54
C LYS A 486 -20.02 -48.13 -20.08
N GLU A 487 -21.03 -48.88 -19.64
CA GLU A 487 -21.03 -49.44 -18.27
C GLU A 487 -19.89 -50.45 -18.08
N SER A 488 -19.58 -51.28 -19.07
CA SER A 488 -18.45 -52.18 -19.02
C SER A 488 -17.11 -51.45 -18.91
N VAL A 489 -16.89 -50.45 -19.77
CA VAL A 489 -15.69 -49.59 -19.73
C VAL A 489 -15.56 -48.88 -18.37
N LYS A 490 -16.65 -48.28 -17.88
CA LYS A 490 -16.67 -47.60 -16.57
C LYS A 490 -16.21 -48.53 -15.47
N LYS A 491 -16.76 -49.76 -15.41
CA LYS A 491 -16.39 -50.75 -14.41
C LYS A 491 -14.90 -51.13 -14.48
N VAL A 492 -14.34 -51.31 -15.71
CA VAL A 492 -12.91 -51.62 -15.88
C VAL A 492 -12.03 -50.51 -15.30
N PHE A 493 -12.38 -49.24 -15.53
CA PHE A 493 -11.62 -48.12 -14.95
C PHE A 493 -11.81 -48.01 -13.42
N GLU A 494 -13.03 -48.19 -12.90
CA GLU A 494 -13.29 -48.19 -11.44
C GLU A 494 -12.51 -49.29 -10.72
N ASP A 495 -12.55 -50.52 -11.28
CA ASP A 495 -11.81 -51.67 -10.75
C ASP A 495 -10.28 -51.49 -10.83
N THR A 496 -9.79 -50.75 -11.81
CA THR A 496 -8.38 -50.46 -12.02
C THR A 496 -7.86 -49.39 -11.06
N LEU A 497 -8.65 -48.37 -10.83
CA LEU A 497 -8.25 -47.20 -9.99
C LEU A 497 -8.37 -47.47 -8.51
N GLN A 498 -9.37 -48.23 -8.06
CA GLN A 498 -9.65 -48.59 -6.65
C GLN A 498 -9.60 -47.42 -5.64
N ASP A 499 -9.88 -46.22 -6.11
CA ASP A 499 -9.78 -44.98 -5.35
C ASP A 499 -11.14 -44.27 -5.27
N LYS A 500 -11.72 -44.23 -4.07
CA LYS A 500 -13.03 -43.60 -3.84
C LYS A 500 -13.05 -42.06 -4.04
N GLN A 501 -11.90 -41.43 -4.12
CA GLN A 501 -11.78 -40.01 -4.41
C GLN A 501 -11.85 -39.71 -5.92
N LYS A 502 -11.80 -40.73 -6.76
CA LYS A 502 -11.86 -40.63 -8.24
C LYS A 502 -13.21 -41.13 -8.73
N ILE A 503 -13.99 -40.21 -9.28
CA ILE A 503 -15.31 -40.51 -9.85
C ILE A 503 -15.12 -40.72 -11.35
N VAL A 504 -15.48 -41.93 -11.85
CA VAL A 504 -15.36 -42.28 -13.26
C VAL A 504 -16.68 -42.01 -13.98
N ALA A 505 -16.62 -41.29 -15.10
CA ALA A 505 -17.71 -41.10 -16.04
C ALA A 505 -17.26 -41.50 -17.45
N VAL A 506 -18.17 -42.03 -18.27
CA VAL A 506 -17.92 -42.35 -19.69
C VAL A 506 -18.86 -41.49 -20.53
N GLU A 507 -18.29 -40.59 -21.32
CA GLU A 507 -19.05 -39.56 -22.01
C GLU A 507 -18.59 -39.41 -23.47
N ALA A 508 -19.50 -38.98 -24.33
CA ALA A 508 -19.16 -38.67 -25.71
C ALA A 508 -18.40 -37.35 -25.81
N MET A 509 -17.19 -37.40 -26.37
CA MET A 509 -16.37 -36.23 -26.71
C MET A 509 -15.88 -36.37 -28.15
N SER A 510 -15.21 -35.34 -28.69
CA SER A 510 -14.58 -35.45 -29.99
C SER A 510 -13.62 -36.64 -30.04
N PRO A 511 -13.60 -37.42 -31.13
CA PRO A 511 -12.63 -38.52 -31.31
C PRO A 511 -11.16 -38.07 -31.25
N ASP A 512 -10.89 -36.79 -31.55
CA ASP A 512 -9.56 -36.17 -31.55
C ASP A 512 -9.10 -35.73 -30.17
N GLU A 513 -10.03 -35.70 -29.17
CA GLU A 513 -9.71 -35.41 -27.79
C GLU A 513 -9.01 -36.59 -27.09
N LEU A 514 -8.40 -36.33 -25.93
CA LEU A 514 -7.72 -37.36 -25.15
C LEU A 514 -8.67 -38.52 -24.77
N PRO A 515 -8.14 -39.76 -24.63
CA PRO A 515 -8.95 -40.94 -24.28
C PRO A 515 -9.54 -40.86 -22.86
N ALA A 516 -8.90 -40.09 -21.97
CA ALA A 516 -9.42 -39.79 -20.65
C ALA A 516 -8.90 -38.41 -20.20
N ILE A 517 -9.73 -37.69 -19.50
CA ILE A 517 -9.41 -36.37 -18.93
C ILE A 517 -9.69 -36.41 -17.42
N VAL A 518 -8.77 -35.84 -16.64
CA VAL A 518 -8.96 -35.65 -15.20
C VAL A 518 -9.34 -34.20 -14.94
N THR A 519 -10.46 -34.00 -14.27
CA THR A 519 -10.96 -32.66 -13.93
C THR A 519 -11.25 -32.55 -12.45
N GLN A 520 -11.26 -31.34 -11.94
CA GLN A 520 -11.60 -31.04 -10.55
C GLN A 520 -12.71 -30.00 -10.52
N ASN A 521 -13.63 -30.12 -9.56
CA ASN A 521 -14.68 -29.13 -9.40
C ASN A 521 -14.09 -27.72 -9.24
N GLU A 522 -14.57 -26.78 -10.07
CA GLU A 522 -14.04 -25.41 -10.14
C GLU A 522 -14.09 -24.69 -8.78
N PHE A 523 -15.18 -24.84 -8.04
CA PHE A 523 -15.32 -24.23 -6.72
C PHE A 523 -14.26 -24.74 -5.72
N MET A 524 -14.06 -26.06 -5.67
CA MET A 524 -13.06 -26.68 -4.79
C MET A 524 -11.64 -26.25 -5.16
N ARG A 525 -11.37 -26.11 -6.45
CA ARG A 525 -10.08 -25.65 -6.96
C ARG A 525 -9.81 -24.21 -6.59
N ARG A 526 -10.76 -23.29 -6.84
CA ARG A 526 -10.64 -21.87 -6.43
C ARG A 526 -10.44 -21.75 -4.93
N MET A 527 -11.17 -22.51 -4.12
CA MET A 527 -10.94 -22.53 -2.67
C MET A 527 -9.53 -23.01 -2.30
N SER A 528 -9.01 -24.04 -2.98
CA SER A 528 -7.64 -24.51 -2.76
C SER A 528 -6.61 -23.45 -3.12
N ASP A 529 -6.76 -22.76 -4.24
CA ASP A 529 -5.85 -21.70 -4.69
C ASP A 529 -5.90 -20.49 -3.75
N MET A 530 -7.09 -20.09 -3.31
CA MET A 530 -7.26 -19.02 -2.31
C MET A 530 -6.63 -19.39 -0.95
N SER A 531 -6.70 -20.66 -0.54
CA SER A 531 -6.10 -21.11 0.72
C SER A 531 -4.57 -21.08 0.71
N LYS A 532 -3.94 -21.22 -0.46
CA LYS A 532 -2.48 -21.12 -0.63
C LYS A 532 -1.97 -19.68 -0.58
N THR A 533 -2.82 -18.71 -0.93
CA THR A 533 -2.47 -17.29 -1.00
C THR A 533 -2.86 -16.49 0.25
N GLY A 534 -3.87 -16.94 1.00
CA GLY A 534 -4.35 -16.29 2.22
C GLY A 534 -3.62 -16.74 3.48
N GLY A 535 -2.73 -15.91 4.00
CA GLY A 535 -2.06 -16.14 5.27
C GLY A 535 -3.04 -16.34 6.44
N GLY A 536 -3.12 -17.55 6.99
CA GLY A 536 -3.39 -17.77 8.39
C GLY A 536 -4.82 -17.83 8.90
N GLY A 537 -5.87 -17.73 8.08
CA GLY A 537 -7.25 -17.71 8.61
C GLY A 537 -8.12 -18.95 8.35
N MET A 538 -7.79 -19.78 7.39
CA MET A 538 -8.65 -20.88 6.91
C MET A 538 -8.17 -22.31 7.24
N GLY A 539 -7.15 -22.45 8.06
CA GLY A 539 -6.75 -23.75 8.62
C GLY A 539 -7.80 -24.43 9.51
N MET A 540 -8.97 -23.82 9.68
CA MET A 540 -10.08 -24.34 10.49
C MET A 540 -11.04 -25.26 9.70
N PHE A 541 -11.02 -25.23 8.38
CA PHE A 541 -11.68 -26.21 7.53
C PHE A 541 -10.61 -27.21 7.12
N GLY A 542 -10.46 -28.32 7.87
CA GLY A 542 -9.50 -29.38 7.62
C GLY A 542 -9.43 -29.74 6.13
N ALA A 543 -8.29 -30.27 5.68
CA ALA A 543 -8.06 -30.63 4.29
C ALA A 543 -9.26 -31.38 3.72
N MET A 544 -10.10 -30.67 2.93
CA MET A 544 -11.21 -31.34 2.24
C MET A 544 -10.60 -32.36 1.27
N PRO A 545 -11.12 -33.58 1.22
CA PRO A 545 -10.61 -34.58 0.30
C PRO A 545 -10.75 -34.07 -1.13
N ASN A 546 -9.63 -34.01 -1.85
CA ASN A 546 -9.61 -33.64 -3.26
C ASN A 546 -10.30 -34.75 -4.06
N THR A 547 -11.54 -34.51 -4.48
CA THR A 547 -12.27 -35.38 -5.42
C THR A 547 -11.93 -34.99 -6.84
N TYR A 548 -11.59 -35.98 -7.65
CA TYR A 548 -11.29 -35.80 -9.07
C TYR A 548 -12.32 -36.56 -9.92
N ASN A 549 -12.74 -35.97 -11.00
CA ASN A 549 -13.52 -36.63 -12.01
C ASN A 549 -12.59 -37.15 -13.11
N ILE A 550 -12.73 -38.40 -13.48
CA ILE A 550 -12.04 -39.02 -14.63
C ILE A 550 -13.09 -39.28 -15.69
N THR A 551 -13.10 -38.45 -16.70
CA THR A 551 -14.03 -38.57 -17.83
C THR A 551 -13.36 -39.33 -18.96
N ILE A 552 -13.92 -40.50 -19.33
CA ILE A 552 -13.46 -41.39 -20.40
C ILE A 552 -14.20 -41.02 -21.68
N ASN A 553 -13.46 -40.82 -22.77
CA ASN A 553 -14.01 -40.45 -24.06
C ASN A 553 -14.59 -41.66 -24.79
N ALA A 554 -15.92 -41.80 -24.81
CA ALA A 554 -16.63 -42.89 -25.47
C ALA A 554 -16.40 -42.99 -27.00
N ASN A 555 -15.90 -41.91 -27.62
CA ASN A 555 -15.68 -41.84 -29.06
C ASN A 555 -14.21 -42.00 -29.46
N HIS A 556 -13.30 -42.10 -28.46
CA HIS A 556 -11.89 -42.26 -28.77
C HIS A 556 -11.54 -43.67 -29.24
N PRO A 557 -10.73 -43.85 -30.32
CA PRO A 557 -10.41 -45.17 -30.87
C PRO A 557 -9.80 -46.15 -29.88
N LEU A 558 -8.96 -45.70 -28.93
CA LEU A 558 -8.40 -46.55 -27.87
C LEU A 558 -9.45 -47.08 -26.90
N ILE A 559 -10.51 -46.32 -26.63
CA ILE A 559 -11.61 -46.75 -25.76
C ILE A 559 -12.51 -47.76 -26.47
N SER A 560 -12.79 -47.57 -27.76
CA SER A 560 -13.47 -48.55 -28.56
C SER A 560 -12.67 -49.87 -28.59
N LYS A 561 -11.34 -49.80 -28.80
CA LYS A 561 -10.46 -50.97 -28.75
C LYS A 561 -10.51 -51.66 -27.38
N LEU A 562 -10.50 -50.91 -26.29
CA LEU A 562 -10.62 -51.47 -24.92
C LEU A 562 -11.96 -52.17 -24.70
N ALA A 563 -13.06 -51.62 -25.20
CA ALA A 563 -14.39 -52.20 -25.09
C ALA A 563 -14.50 -53.56 -25.86
N ASP A 564 -13.76 -53.75 -26.94
CA ASP A 564 -13.76 -54.96 -27.77
C ASP A 564 -12.75 -56.03 -27.30
N MET A 565 -11.86 -55.73 -26.34
CA MET A 565 -10.91 -56.69 -25.79
C MET A 565 -11.62 -57.79 -25.01
N LYS A 566 -11.14 -59.04 -25.16
CA LYS A 566 -11.68 -60.22 -24.45
C LYS A 566 -10.93 -60.56 -23.16
N SER A 567 -9.70 -60.11 -23.03
CA SER A 567 -8.85 -60.35 -21.86
C SER A 567 -9.04 -59.23 -20.82
N GLU A 568 -9.51 -59.63 -19.66
CA GLU A 568 -9.70 -58.68 -18.54
C GLU A 568 -8.38 -58.03 -18.05
N ASP A 569 -7.29 -58.81 -18.07
CA ASP A 569 -5.97 -58.31 -17.70
C ASP A 569 -5.43 -57.28 -18.70
N GLU A 570 -5.64 -57.49 -20.00
CA GLU A 570 -5.26 -56.53 -21.05
C GLU A 570 -6.11 -55.26 -20.95
N GLN A 571 -7.42 -55.39 -20.69
CA GLN A 571 -8.30 -54.25 -20.47
C GLN A 571 -7.82 -53.41 -19.29
N LYS A 572 -7.51 -54.02 -18.13
CA LYS A 572 -6.99 -53.35 -16.92
C LYS A 572 -5.63 -52.68 -17.19
N ALA A 573 -4.74 -53.37 -17.93
CA ALA A 573 -3.45 -52.80 -18.27
C ALA A 573 -3.57 -51.55 -19.15
N LEU A 574 -4.46 -51.56 -20.16
CA LEU A 574 -4.73 -50.41 -21.03
C LEU A 574 -5.44 -49.27 -20.25
N ALA A 575 -6.43 -49.60 -19.43
CA ALA A 575 -7.13 -48.64 -18.58
C ALA A 575 -6.18 -47.97 -17.61
N LYS A 576 -5.26 -48.72 -16.99
CA LYS A 576 -4.21 -48.17 -16.11
C LYS A 576 -3.28 -47.19 -16.84
N GLN A 577 -2.86 -47.56 -18.06
CA GLN A 577 -2.01 -46.70 -18.88
C GLN A 577 -2.70 -45.38 -19.25
N ILE A 578 -3.97 -45.44 -19.66
CA ILE A 578 -4.78 -44.26 -20.01
C ILE A 578 -5.00 -43.37 -18.80
N SER A 579 -5.35 -43.98 -17.64
CA SER A 579 -5.57 -43.23 -16.39
C SER A 579 -4.30 -42.53 -15.90
N ASP A 580 -3.16 -43.22 -15.98
CA ASP A 580 -1.89 -42.65 -15.54
C ASP A 580 -1.44 -41.48 -16.44
N LEU A 581 -1.67 -41.58 -17.75
CA LEU A 581 -1.44 -40.47 -18.70
C LEU A 581 -2.35 -39.29 -18.39
N ALA A 582 -3.62 -39.53 -18.11
CA ALA A 582 -4.56 -38.47 -17.75
C ALA A 582 -4.21 -37.79 -16.40
N LEU A 583 -3.74 -38.56 -15.42
CA LEU A 583 -3.24 -38.00 -14.14
C LEU A 583 -1.93 -37.23 -14.33
N LEU A 584 -1.04 -37.73 -15.21
CA LEU A 584 0.23 -37.06 -15.51
C LEU A 584 0.01 -35.69 -16.16
N SER A 585 -0.95 -35.60 -17.09
CA SER A 585 -1.30 -34.32 -17.75
C SER A 585 -1.77 -33.22 -16.80
N GLN A 586 -2.25 -33.61 -15.60
CA GLN A 586 -2.68 -32.72 -14.54
C GLN A 586 -1.66 -32.60 -13.38
N ASN A 587 -0.44 -33.13 -13.56
CA ASN A 587 0.59 -33.20 -12.48
C ASN A 587 0.12 -33.93 -11.20
N LEU A 588 -0.86 -34.82 -11.34
CA LEU A 588 -1.42 -35.61 -10.22
C LEU A 588 -0.78 -37.00 -10.09
N LEU A 589 0.00 -37.42 -11.07
CA LEU A 589 0.75 -38.68 -10.99
C LEU A 589 2.11 -38.42 -10.35
N THR A 590 2.29 -38.82 -9.11
CA THR A 590 3.50 -38.53 -8.31
C THR A 590 4.02 -39.76 -7.58
N GLY A 591 5.21 -39.69 -7.00
CA GLY A 591 5.78 -40.69 -6.10
C GLY A 591 5.95 -42.08 -6.74
N SER A 592 5.45 -43.11 -6.05
CA SER A 592 5.54 -44.51 -6.46
C SER A 592 4.80 -44.79 -7.76
N ASP A 593 3.66 -44.12 -7.97
CA ASP A 593 2.81 -44.33 -9.14
C ASP A 593 3.48 -43.80 -10.42
N LEU A 594 4.10 -42.64 -10.35
CA LEU A 594 4.92 -42.10 -11.43
C LEU A 594 6.10 -43.02 -11.76
N THR A 595 6.78 -43.54 -10.73
CA THR A 595 7.89 -44.48 -10.91
C THR A 595 7.42 -45.77 -11.58
N ALA A 596 6.27 -46.30 -11.16
CA ALA A 596 5.67 -47.51 -11.77
C ALA A 596 5.24 -47.25 -13.21
N PHE A 597 4.64 -46.10 -13.51
CA PHE A 597 4.27 -45.69 -14.86
C PHE A 597 5.50 -45.61 -15.77
N ILE A 598 6.59 -44.96 -15.35
CA ILE A 598 7.83 -44.84 -16.12
C ILE A 598 8.40 -46.26 -16.43
N LYS A 599 8.50 -47.12 -15.40
CA LYS A 599 9.01 -48.48 -15.58
C LYS A 599 8.17 -49.28 -16.55
N ARG A 600 6.85 -49.20 -16.49
CA ARG A 600 5.93 -49.89 -17.36
C ARG A 600 6.06 -49.39 -18.81
N THR A 601 6.15 -48.07 -19.00
CA THR A 601 6.29 -47.46 -20.34
C THR A 601 7.62 -47.82 -20.96
N VAL A 602 8.74 -47.77 -20.23
CA VAL A 602 10.07 -48.15 -20.74
C VAL A 602 10.18 -49.67 -20.99
N GLY A 603 9.53 -50.50 -20.17
CA GLY A 603 9.53 -51.96 -20.33
C GLY A 603 8.66 -52.48 -21.47
N GLY A 604 7.84 -51.62 -22.08
CA GLY A 604 7.02 -51.93 -23.25
C GLY A 604 7.69 -51.60 -24.60
N PHE A 605 8.89 -51.02 -24.59
CA PHE A 605 9.78 -50.89 -25.73
C PHE A 605 10.82 -52.02 -25.72
#